data_c5ea34d77d0845408a6c883cc4f96d54
#
_entry.id   c5ea34d77d0845408a6c883cc4f96d54
#
_cell.length_a   1.000
_cell.length_b   1.000
_cell.length_c   1.000
_cell.angle_alpha   90.00
_cell.angle_beta   90.00
_cell.angle_gamma   90.00
#
_symmetry.space_group_name_H-M   'P 1'
#
loop_
_entity.id
_entity.type
_entity.pdbx_description
1 polymer ?
#
loop_
_entity_poly.entity_id
_entity_poly.type
_entity_poly.pdbx_seq_one_letter_code
_entity_poly.pdbx_strand_id
1 'polypeptide(L)'
;MAQESSKIGALRGKRVLLVVTGGIAAYKALELIRLLRKAGAEVRCVLTRGGAEFVTPLSLQALSGDKVYSDLFSLTDESEMGHIELSRAADLVVVAPASADFLAKMAHGRADDLAATVLLATDKDTLAAPAMNVRMWQHPATQANLATLR
;
A
#
# COMPACT_ATOMS: atom_id res chain seq x y z
N MET A 1 26.72 -11.68 10.63
CA MET A 1 25.99 -11.91 11.91
C MET A 1 25.59 -10.61 12.58
N ALA A 2 26.49 -9.68 12.87
CA ALA A 2 26.15 -8.39 13.50
C ALA A 2 25.26 -7.49 12.62
N GLN A 3 25.40 -7.54 11.29
CA GLN A 3 24.57 -6.77 10.35
C GLN A 3 23.15 -7.32 10.18
N GLU A 4 22.96 -8.63 10.30
CA GLU A 4 21.61 -9.23 10.31
C GLU A 4 20.87 -8.93 11.61
N SER A 5 21.58 -9.01 12.73
CA SER A 5 21.01 -8.68 14.03
C SER A 5 20.58 -7.20 14.14
N SER A 6 21.29 -6.28 13.47
CA SER A 6 20.92 -4.86 13.45
C SER A 6 19.73 -4.55 12.56
N LYS A 7 19.43 -5.41 11.55
CA LYS A 7 18.24 -5.27 10.69
C LYS A 7 16.98 -5.82 11.36
N ILE A 8 17.13 -6.82 12.22
CA ILE A 8 16.02 -7.39 12.99
C ILE A 8 15.63 -6.37 14.07
N GLY A 9 14.40 -5.86 14.00
CA GLY A 9 13.91 -4.86 14.93
C GLY A 9 14.21 -3.42 14.57
N ALA A 10 14.80 -3.15 13.37
CA ALA A 10 15.04 -1.79 12.90
C ALA A 10 13.76 -0.95 12.79
N LEU A 11 12.61 -1.61 12.59
CA LEU A 11 11.29 -0.97 12.49
C LEU A 11 10.42 -1.27 13.71
N ARG A 12 11.01 -1.67 14.81
CA ARG A 12 10.26 -2.02 16.04
C ARG A 12 9.36 -0.87 16.47
N GLY A 13 8.08 -1.19 16.68
CA GLY A 13 7.08 -0.22 17.10
C GLY A 13 6.55 0.67 15.97
N LYS A 14 7.06 0.50 14.75
CA LYS A 14 6.56 1.23 13.59
C LYS A 14 5.34 0.54 12.99
N ARG A 15 4.41 1.35 12.50
CA ARG A 15 3.15 0.89 11.90
C ARG A 15 3.16 1.27 10.43
N VAL A 16 3.11 0.26 9.57
CA VAL A 16 3.13 0.43 8.12
C VAL A 16 1.75 0.10 7.57
N LEU A 17 1.18 1.03 6.82
CA LEU A 17 0.00 0.76 6.01
C LEU A 17 0.47 0.41 4.61
N LEU A 18 0.27 -0.84 4.22
CA LEU A 18 0.65 -1.36 2.90
C LEU A 18 -0.56 -1.37 1.98
N VAL A 19 -0.49 -0.60 0.91
CA VAL A 19 -1.50 -0.56 -0.13
C VAL A 19 -1.02 -1.41 -1.31
N VAL A 20 -1.77 -2.46 -1.62
CA VAL A 20 -1.44 -3.40 -2.71
C VAL A 20 -2.36 -3.13 -3.89
N THR A 21 -1.79 -2.65 -4.99
CA THR A 21 -2.53 -2.34 -6.20
C THR A 21 -2.35 -3.40 -7.28
N GLY A 22 -3.02 -3.26 -8.42
CA GLY A 22 -3.03 -4.26 -9.49
C GLY A 22 -1.70 -4.39 -10.22
N GLY A 23 -1.39 -5.60 -10.61
CA GLY A 23 -0.21 -5.94 -11.38
C GLY A 23 0.41 -7.25 -10.91
N ILE A 24 1.14 -7.91 -11.81
CA ILE A 24 1.77 -9.20 -11.47
C ILE A 24 2.72 -9.06 -10.27
N ALA A 25 3.36 -7.90 -10.10
CA ALA A 25 4.28 -7.67 -8.99
C ALA A 25 3.58 -7.69 -7.61
N ALA A 26 2.25 -7.74 -7.55
CA ALA A 26 1.51 -7.85 -6.30
C ALA A 26 1.93 -9.08 -5.47
N TYR A 27 2.38 -10.16 -6.10
CA TYR A 27 2.85 -11.34 -5.36
C TYR A 27 4.05 -11.01 -4.44
N LYS A 28 4.85 -10.03 -4.81
CA LYS A 28 6.01 -9.59 -3.99
C LYS A 28 5.58 -8.89 -2.70
N ALA A 29 4.36 -8.38 -2.64
CA ALA A 29 3.84 -7.77 -1.42
C ALA A 29 3.76 -8.79 -0.26
N LEU A 30 3.53 -10.05 -0.57
CA LEU A 30 3.51 -11.12 0.43
C LEU A 30 4.86 -11.27 1.14
N GLU A 31 5.95 -11.26 0.39
CA GLU A 31 7.29 -11.30 0.96
C GLU A 31 7.64 -9.99 1.68
N LEU A 32 7.21 -8.87 1.14
CA LEU A 32 7.40 -7.56 1.80
C LEU A 32 6.78 -7.54 3.19
N ILE A 33 5.57 -8.07 3.35
CA ILE A 33 4.93 -8.17 4.67
C ILE A 33 5.79 -8.97 5.64
N ARG A 34 6.31 -10.11 5.19
CA ARG A 34 7.19 -10.95 6.01
C ARG A 34 8.43 -10.20 6.43
N LEU A 35 9.07 -9.49 5.51
CA LEU A 35 10.28 -8.72 5.79
C LEU A 35 10.03 -7.56 6.73
N LEU A 36 8.93 -6.83 6.56
CA LEU A 36 8.54 -5.73 7.43
C LEU A 36 8.29 -6.24 8.86
N ARG A 37 7.55 -7.34 9.00
CA ARG A 37 7.29 -7.92 10.31
C ARG A 37 8.54 -8.47 10.97
N LYS A 38 9.42 -9.09 10.20
CA LYS A 38 10.72 -9.55 10.69
C LYS A 38 11.57 -8.38 11.21
N ALA A 39 11.45 -7.21 10.58
CA ALA A 39 12.11 -5.99 11.03
C ALA A 39 11.42 -5.34 12.25
N GLY A 40 10.31 -5.89 12.71
CA GLY A 40 9.60 -5.44 13.91
C GLY A 40 8.41 -4.52 13.65
N ALA A 41 8.07 -4.23 12.40
CA ALA A 41 6.93 -3.40 12.06
C ALA A 41 5.60 -4.16 12.22
N GLU A 42 4.56 -3.43 12.57
CA GLU A 42 3.18 -3.87 12.39
C GLU A 42 2.76 -3.50 10.97
N VAL A 43 2.09 -4.41 10.29
CA VAL A 43 1.65 -4.21 8.91
C VAL A 43 0.14 -4.37 8.83
N ARG A 44 -0.52 -3.37 8.30
CA ARG A 44 -1.93 -3.41 7.95
C ARG A 44 -2.06 -3.21 6.46
N CYS A 45 -2.97 -3.96 5.83
CA CYS A 45 -3.07 -3.97 4.37
C CYS A 45 -4.38 -3.35 3.89
N VAL A 46 -4.28 -2.58 2.81
CA VAL A 46 -5.41 -2.16 1.99
C VAL A 46 -5.21 -2.79 0.61
N LEU A 47 -6.19 -3.56 0.16
CA LEU A 47 -6.13 -4.25 -1.13
C LEU A 47 -7.11 -3.59 -2.09
N THR A 48 -6.60 -3.12 -3.24
CA THR A 48 -7.46 -2.57 -4.27
C THR A 48 -8.16 -3.70 -5.04
N ARG A 49 -9.21 -3.34 -5.78
CA ARG A 49 -9.90 -4.28 -6.66
C ARG A 49 -8.94 -4.89 -7.68
N GLY A 50 -8.05 -4.07 -8.27
CA GLY A 50 -7.01 -4.56 -9.18
C GLY A 50 -6.02 -5.49 -8.49
N GLY A 51 -5.61 -5.19 -7.27
CA GLY A 51 -4.72 -6.04 -6.49
C GLY A 51 -5.33 -7.40 -6.18
N ALA A 52 -6.64 -7.45 -5.96
CA ALA A 52 -7.37 -8.69 -5.67
C ALA A 52 -7.41 -9.67 -6.84
N GLU A 53 -7.11 -9.22 -8.05
CA GLU A 53 -6.94 -10.10 -9.22
C GLU A 53 -5.63 -10.92 -9.15
N PHE A 54 -4.68 -10.52 -8.33
CA PHE A 54 -3.35 -11.14 -8.26
C PHE A 54 -3.03 -11.79 -6.92
N VAL A 55 -3.55 -11.25 -5.83
CA VAL A 55 -3.41 -11.81 -4.48
C VAL A 55 -4.76 -11.81 -3.79
N THR A 56 -4.91 -12.62 -2.76
CA THR A 56 -6.16 -12.73 -2.03
C THR A 56 -6.11 -11.95 -0.72
N PRO A 57 -7.26 -11.45 -0.23
CA PRO A 57 -7.33 -10.91 1.13
C PRO A 57 -6.83 -11.91 2.18
N LEU A 58 -7.15 -13.19 2.00
CA LEU A 58 -6.73 -14.24 2.94
C LEU A 58 -5.19 -14.35 3.01
N SER A 59 -4.49 -14.28 1.87
CA SER A 59 -3.03 -14.35 1.86
C SER A 59 -2.40 -13.17 2.60
N LEU A 60 -2.93 -11.98 2.40
CA LEU A 60 -2.45 -10.77 3.09
C LEU A 60 -2.75 -10.83 4.58
N GLN A 61 -3.95 -11.29 4.95
CA GLN A 61 -4.34 -11.44 6.36
C GLN A 61 -3.48 -12.46 7.08
N ALA A 62 -3.22 -13.60 6.45
CA ALA A 62 -2.41 -14.66 7.04
C ALA A 62 -0.98 -14.17 7.35
N LEU A 63 -0.40 -13.36 6.48
CA LEU A 63 0.97 -12.88 6.64
C LEU A 63 1.07 -11.65 7.53
N SER A 64 0.10 -10.73 7.45
CA SER A 64 0.09 -9.53 8.28
C SER A 64 -0.40 -9.79 9.70
N GLY A 65 -1.22 -10.83 9.89
CA GLY A 65 -1.85 -11.11 11.17
C GLY A 65 -2.95 -10.12 11.53
N ASP A 66 -3.46 -9.37 10.56
CA ASP A 66 -4.45 -8.32 10.77
C ASP A 66 -5.50 -8.35 9.66
N LYS A 67 -6.63 -7.70 9.93
CA LYS A 67 -7.71 -7.56 8.95
C LYS A 67 -7.22 -6.82 7.71
N VAL A 68 -7.64 -7.27 6.53
CA VAL A 68 -7.38 -6.60 5.25
C VAL A 68 -8.58 -5.72 4.89
N TYR A 69 -8.30 -4.49 4.53
CA TYR A 69 -9.31 -3.51 4.16
C TYR A 69 -9.37 -3.38 2.64
N SER A 70 -10.55 -3.41 2.06
CA SER A 70 -10.70 -3.41 0.60
C SER A 70 -11.84 -2.54 0.09
N ASP A 71 -12.88 -2.29 0.86
CA ASP A 71 -14.11 -1.68 0.39
C ASP A 71 -14.37 -0.34 1.10
N LEU A 72 -14.46 0.74 0.30
CA LEU A 72 -14.84 2.07 0.78
C LEU A 72 -16.31 2.12 1.21
N PHE A 73 -17.16 1.35 0.53
CA PHE A 73 -18.60 1.40 0.71
C PHE A 73 -19.14 0.17 1.47
N SER A 74 -18.32 -0.38 2.36
CA SER A 74 -18.77 -1.48 3.20
C SER A 74 -20.00 -1.03 4.03
N LEU A 75 -20.98 -1.92 4.15
CA LEU A 75 -22.24 -1.64 4.83
C LEU A 75 -22.11 -1.50 6.35
N THR A 76 -20.90 -1.51 6.88
CA THR A 76 -20.64 -1.28 8.29
C THR A 76 -20.35 0.20 8.53
N ASP A 77 -20.81 0.74 9.64
CA ASP A 77 -20.60 2.14 10.05
C ASP A 77 -19.13 2.55 10.15
N GLU A 78 -18.22 1.62 9.96
CA GLU A 78 -16.78 1.84 9.99
C GLU A 78 -16.24 2.45 8.69
N SER A 79 -17.02 2.48 7.60
CA SER A 79 -16.50 2.82 6.28
C SER A 79 -16.06 4.28 6.15
N GLU A 80 -16.77 5.24 6.74
CA GLU A 80 -16.35 6.65 6.72
C GLU A 80 -15.23 6.94 7.71
N MET A 81 -15.28 6.32 8.88
CA MET A 81 -14.22 6.44 9.88
C MET A 81 -12.99 5.65 9.52
N GLY A 82 -13.16 4.55 8.76
CA GLY A 82 -12.10 3.62 8.43
C GLY A 82 -10.93 4.24 7.68
N HIS A 83 -11.20 5.08 6.66
CA HIS A 83 -10.10 5.70 5.90
C HIS A 83 -9.35 6.75 6.73
N ILE A 84 -10.02 7.46 7.62
CA ILE A 84 -9.39 8.42 8.54
C ILE A 84 -8.52 7.67 9.55
N GLU A 85 -9.06 6.64 10.19
CA GLU A 85 -8.29 5.81 11.13
C GLU A 85 -7.09 5.14 10.47
N LEU A 86 -7.28 4.56 9.29
CA LEU A 86 -6.21 3.91 8.54
C LEU A 86 -5.09 4.90 8.20
N SER A 87 -5.46 6.13 7.77
CA SER A 87 -4.48 7.14 7.44
C SER A 87 -3.73 7.66 8.66
N ARG A 88 -4.38 7.76 9.82
CA ARG A 88 -3.78 8.29 11.05
C ARG A 88 -3.03 7.25 11.87
N ALA A 89 -3.46 5.99 11.80
CA ALA A 89 -2.85 4.93 12.60
C ALA A 89 -1.47 4.49 12.09
N ALA A 90 -1.11 4.82 10.87
CA ALA A 90 0.17 4.45 10.29
C ALA A 90 1.24 5.49 10.56
N ASP A 91 2.48 5.05 10.65
CA ASP A 91 3.67 5.93 10.66
C ASP A 91 4.19 6.15 9.25
N LEU A 92 3.97 5.21 8.35
CA LEU A 92 4.36 5.24 6.95
C LEU A 92 3.32 4.54 6.10
N VAL A 93 3.01 5.11 4.95
CA VAL A 93 2.16 4.47 3.93
C VAL A 93 3.07 3.96 2.82
N VAL A 94 2.94 2.69 2.48
CA VAL A 94 3.70 2.07 1.38
C VAL A 94 2.73 1.57 0.33
N VAL A 95 2.90 2.02 -0.91
CA VAL A 95 2.12 1.56 -2.06
C VAL A 95 3.02 0.63 -2.87
N ALA A 96 2.81 -0.66 -2.75
CA ALA A 96 3.66 -1.67 -3.38
C ALA A 96 2.87 -2.93 -3.75
N PRO A 97 2.72 -3.23 -5.04
CA PRO A 97 3.13 -2.41 -6.18
C PRO A 97 2.21 -1.21 -6.39
N ALA A 98 2.74 -0.14 -6.98
CA ALA A 98 1.96 0.99 -7.45
C ALA A 98 1.78 0.88 -8.96
N SER A 99 0.57 0.58 -9.41
CA SER A 99 0.25 0.51 -10.84
C SER A 99 0.24 1.91 -11.46
N ALA A 100 0.35 1.97 -12.79
CA ALA A 100 0.24 3.24 -13.50
C ALA A 100 -1.08 3.95 -13.22
N ASP A 101 -2.18 3.20 -13.18
CA ASP A 101 -3.50 3.72 -12.82
C ASP A 101 -3.52 4.31 -11.41
N PHE A 102 -2.95 3.60 -10.45
CA PHE A 102 -2.95 4.07 -9.06
C PHE A 102 -2.04 5.30 -8.88
N LEU A 103 -0.91 5.35 -9.56
CA LEU A 103 -0.06 6.55 -9.58
C LEU A 103 -0.81 7.76 -10.14
N ALA A 104 -1.60 7.57 -11.20
CA ALA A 104 -2.44 8.62 -11.76
C ALA A 104 -3.48 9.11 -10.76
N LYS A 105 -4.13 8.21 -10.03
CA LYS A 105 -5.07 8.57 -8.97
C LYS A 105 -4.40 9.38 -7.87
N MET A 106 -3.23 8.96 -7.43
CA MET A 106 -2.45 9.69 -6.41
C MET A 106 -2.08 11.09 -6.91
N ALA A 107 -1.59 11.21 -8.15
CA ALA A 107 -1.15 12.48 -8.72
C ALA A 107 -2.30 13.48 -8.94
N HIS A 108 -3.51 12.98 -9.19
CA HIS A 108 -4.67 13.81 -9.53
C HIS A 108 -5.71 13.91 -8.40
N GLY A 109 -5.42 13.34 -7.23
CA GLY A 109 -6.31 13.44 -6.08
C GLY A 109 -7.66 12.73 -6.26
N ARG A 110 -7.71 11.63 -7.02
CA ARG A 110 -8.92 10.82 -7.14
C ARG A 110 -9.11 9.98 -5.88
N ALA A 111 -10.34 9.91 -5.43
CA ALA A 111 -10.70 9.17 -4.21
C ALA A 111 -11.95 8.33 -4.48
N ASP A 112 -11.84 7.44 -5.49
CA ASP A 112 -12.95 6.61 -5.95
C ASP A 112 -12.94 5.19 -5.36
N ASP A 113 -11.94 4.87 -4.56
CA ASP A 113 -11.88 3.63 -3.77
C ASP A 113 -11.25 3.91 -2.39
N LEU A 114 -11.25 2.91 -1.52
CA LEU A 114 -10.69 3.07 -0.18
C LEU A 114 -9.21 3.44 -0.21
N ALA A 115 -8.42 2.76 -1.01
CA ALA A 115 -6.98 2.99 -1.08
C ALA A 115 -6.67 4.44 -1.54
N ALA A 116 -7.28 4.89 -2.62
CA ALA A 116 -7.10 6.25 -3.14
C ALA A 116 -7.58 7.29 -2.12
N THR A 117 -8.67 7.01 -1.41
CA THR A 117 -9.19 7.89 -0.37
C THR A 117 -8.22 8.01 0.81
N VAL A 118 -7.64 6.89 1.23
CA VAL A 118 -6.63 6.89 2.29
C VAL A 118 -5.41 7.72 1.88
N LEU A 119 -4.94 7.58 0.64
CA LEU A 119 -3.79 8.33 0.13
C LEU A 119 -4.09 9.83 0.04
N LEU A 120 -5.31 10.21 -0.30
CA LEU A 120 -5.71 11.62 -0.30
C LEU A 120 -5.84 12.19 1.11
N ALA A 121 -6.25 11.38 2.07
CA ALA A 121 -6.51 11.81 3.45
C ALA A 121 -5.28 11.79 4.35
N THR A 122 -4.21 11.08 3.98
CA THR A 122 -3.05 10.89 4.86
C THR A 122 -2.16 12.13 4.88
N ASP A 123 -1.62 12.42 6.08
CA ASP A 123 -0.56 13.39 6.29
C ASP A 123 0.82 12.71 6.51
N LYS A 124 0.87 11.38 6.35
CA LYS A 124 2.09 10.61 6.55
C LYS A 124 2.90 10.53 5.28
N ASP A 125 4.20 10.31 5.45
CA ASP A 125 5.08 10.04 4.32
C ASP A 125 4.60 8.79 3.57
N THR A 126 4.71 8.84 2.25
CA THR A 126 4.29 7.75 1.38
C THR A 126 5.45 7.31 0.51
N LEU A 127 5.72 6.02 0.53
CA LEU A 127 6.69 5.37 -0.34
C LEU A 127 5.93 4.57 -1.39
N ALA A 128 6.11 4.91 -2.66
CA ALA A 128 5.49 4.17 -3.76
C ALA A 128 6.55 3.38 -4.53
N ALA A 129 6.24 2.12 -4.81
CA ALA A 129 7.08 1.23 -5.63
C ALA A 129 6.38 0.96 -6.97
N PRO A 130 6.61 1.77 -8.00
CA PRO A 130 5.96 1.60 -9.29
C PRO A 130 6.33 0.27 -9.94
N ALA A 131 5.34 -0.39 -10.55
CA ALA A 131 5.53 -1.60 -11.31
C ALA A 131 4.58 -1.64 -12.49
N MET A 132 5.13 -1.73 -13.69
CA MET A 132 4.39 -1.77 -14.95
C MET A 132 5.31 -2.19 -16.08
N ASN A 133 4.72 -2.49 -17.23
CA ASN A 133 5.57 -2.76 -18.39
C ASN A 133 6.30 -1.49 -18.85
N VAL A 134 7.34 -1.68 -19.64
CA VAL A 134 8.25 -0.61 -20.04
C VAL A 134 7.56 0.50 -20.86
N ARG A 135 6.58 0.16 -21.67
CA ARG A 135 5.85 1.15 -22.47
C ARG A 135 4.98 2.04 -21.60
N MET A 136 4.31 1.48 -20.62
CA MET A 136 3.53 2.26 -19.66
C MET A 136 4.43 3.16 -18.83
N TRP A 137 5.60 2.66 -18.43
CA TRP A 137 6.60 3.45 -17.70
C TRP A 137 7.07 4.66 -18.51
N GLN A 138 7.38 4.45 -19.78
CA GLN A 138 7.90 5.49 -20.67
C GLN A 138 6.83 6.46 -21.18
N HIS A 139 5.56 6.15 -20.98
CA HIS A 139 4.48 7.01 -21.44
C HIS A 139 4.57 8.40 -20.80
N PRO A 140 4.42 9.49 -21.58
CA PRO A 140 4.49 10.85 -21.04
C PRO A 140 3.57 11.11 -19.86
N ALA A 141 2.37 10.52 -19.85
CA ALA A 141 1.42 10.64 -18.74
C ALA A 141 1.99 10.04 -17.45
N THR A 142 2.61 8.86 -17.53
CA THR A 142 3.23 8.22 -16.38
C THR A 142 4.39 9.06 -15.84
N GLN A 143 5.25 9.55 -16.72
CA GLN A 143 6.38 10.38 -16.32
C GLN A 143 5.92 11.70 -15.69
N ALA A 144 4.85 12.29 -16.22
CA ALA A 144 4.26 13.51 -15.66
C ALA A 144 3.68 13.24 -14.25
N ASN A 145 3.00 12.10 -14.06
CA ASN A 145 2.46 11.72 -12.75
C ASN A 145 3.58 11.50 -11.74
N LEU A 146 4.65 10.84 -12.13
CA LEU A 146 5.82 10.64 -11.27
C LEU A 146 6.45 11.98 -10.86
N ALA A 147 6.58 12.91 -11.79
CA ALA A 147 7.10 14.23 -11.49
C ALA A 147 6.23 14.99 -10.48
N THR A 148 4.91 14.87 -10.61
CA THR A 148 3.96 15.47 -9.67
C THR A 148 4.09 14.88 -8.27
N LEU A 149 4.34 13.56 -8.17
CA LEU A 149 4.39 12.86 -6.89
C LEU A 149 5.72 12.98 -6.15
N ARG A 150 6.79 13.40 -6.82
CA ARG A 150 8.12 13.55 -6.22
C ARG A 150 8.29 14.83 -5.39
#